data_b5a8bcbc059054b9e80a8f1ab8aeb8ff
#
_entry.id   b5a8bcbc059054b9e80a8f1ab8aeb8ff
#
_cell.length_a   1.000
_cell.length_b   1.000
_cell.length_c   1.000
_cell.angle_alpha   90.00
_cell.angle_beta   90.00
_cell.angle_gamma   90.00
#
_symmetry.space_group_name_H-M   'P 1'
#
loop_
_entity.id
_entity.type
_entity.pdbx_description
1 polymer ?
#
loop_
_entity_poly.entity_id
_entity_poly.type
_entity_poly.pdbx_seq_one_letter_code
_entity_poly.pdbx_strand_id
1 'polypeptide(L)'
;MKDHIAKDGTLLHHLASMSSHLVVIVVSAGIAFSLPWAARHFLTFWSRVEHEQVLLMSVELAVAALLILLVNVLRRSVKDRRLAKTATDAGLVSCFHSQGKGIRHQVAASKSQQGLGRPLRVIGFTGFSTFADPKSDLYPVVQSCLEAKILLANPLDDRLRRSIECLPDSVVTWEQVQREVMTSIALLKRLKAAGKRVRLKLYSDPPLVRLAILGEHVWLQSYHTDFEVGTRPVYVFQHDRQEHGLYALWYQYFLKRWANQTLPEYDLDRDELVYREDSDGEVRRELLDPGLAVIASQLDPAAVSMTSHTVHTASV
;
A
#
# COMPACT_ATOMS: atom_id res chain seq x y z
N MET A 1 33.06 -5.07 -5.08
CA MET A 1 32.87 -4.66 -3.67
C MET A 1 31.37 -4.55 -3.28
N LYS A 2 30.41 -4.85 -4.18
CA LYS A 2 28.96 -4.86 -3.88
C LYS A 2 28.37 -6.24 -3.52
N ASP A 3 29.08 -7.32 -3.79
CA ASP A 3 28.57 -8.69 -3.55
C ASP A 3 28.78 -9.20 -2.11
N HIS A 4 29.58 -8.52 -1.31
CA HIS A 4 29.81 -8.89 0.10
C HIS A 4 28.68 -8.43 1.03
N ILE A 5 27.98 -7.33 0.74
CA ILE A 5 26.94 -6.76 1.62
C ILE A 5 25.62 -7.54 1.54
N ALA A 6 25.33 -8.16 0.40
CA ALA A 6 24.11 -8.95 0.23
C ALA A 6 24.16 -10.31 0.94
N LYS A 7 25.34 -10.88 1.14
CA LYS A 7 25.52 -12.15 1.86
C LYS A 7 25.37 -12.02 3.37
N ASP A 8 25.71 -10.87 3.96
CA ASP A 8 25.63 -10.67 5.41
C ASP A 8 24.19 -10.56 5.91
N GLY A 9 23.27 -10.00 5.11
CA GLY A 9 21.85 -9.89 5.50
C GLY A 9 21.12 -11.24 5.54
N THR A 10 21.45 -12.17 4.67
CA THR A 10 20.87 -13.52 4.67
C THR A 10 21.43 -14.39 5.79
N LEU A 11 22.73 -14.25 6.09
CA LEU A 11 23.36 -14.95 7.21
C LEU A 11 22.80 -14.50 8.55
N LEU A 12 22.58 -13.20 8.77
CA LEU A 12 21.96 -12.66 9.98
C LEU A 12 20.53 -13.15 10.18
N HIS A 13 19.75 -13.26 9.09
CA HIS A 13 18.39 -13.79 9.17
C HIS A 13 18.36 -15.31 9.46
N HIS A 14 19.29 -16.08 8.89
CA HIS A 14 19.45 -17.50 9.21
C HIS A 14 19.95 -17.71 10.63
N LEU A 15 20.86 -16.89 11.12
CA LEU A 15 21.36 -16.94 12.51
C LEU A 15 20.25 -16.57 13.50
N ALA A 16 19.43 -15.58 13.21
CA ALA A 16 18.28 -15.20 14.05
C ALA A 16 17.21 -16.31 14.09
N SER A 17 16.94 -16.98 12.97
CA SER A 17 16.03 -18.14 12.92
C SER A 17 16.60 -19.34 13.69
N MET A 18 17.88 -19.66 13.51
CA MET A 18 18.55 -20.75 14.26
C MET A 18 18.58 -20.48 15.78
N SER A 19 18.82 -19.23 16.20
CA SER A 19 18.81 -18.85 17.62
C SER A 19 17.41 -19.05 18.24
N SER A 20 16.34 -18.73 17.51
CA SER A 20 14.96 -18.95 17.95
C SER A 20 14.67 -20.45 18.18
N HIS A 21 15.10 -21.32 17.26
CA HIS A 21 14.91 -22.77 17.42
C HIS A 21 15.73 -23.33 18.57
N LEU A 22 16.95 -22.84 18.76
CA LEU A 22 17.82 -23.26 19.85
C LEU A 22 17.25 -22.87 21.22
N VAL A 23 16.69 -21.65 21.34
CA VAL A 23 16.01 -21.21 22.55
C VAL A 23 14.80 -22.10 22.87
N VAL A 24 13.99 -22.45 21.87
CA VAL A 24 12.85 -23.35 22.06
C VAL A 24 13.30 -24.74 22.54
N ILE A 25 14.36 -25.29 21.96
CA ILE A 25 14.93 -26.59 22.37
C ILE A 25 15.43 -26.54 23.81
N VAL A 26 16.20 -25.50 24.16
CA VAL A 26 16.75 -25.34 25.52
C VAL A 26 15.63 -25.17 26.55
N VAL A 27 14.62 -24.36 26.26
CA VAL A 27 13.45 -24.19 27.13
C VAL A 27 12.68 -25.49 27.28
N SER A 28 12.42 -26.22 26.18
CA SER A 28 11.72 -27.50 26.22
C SER A 28 12.49 -28.57 26.99
N ALA A 29 13.80 -28.65 26.82
CA ALA A 29 14.67 -29.54 27.58
C ALA A 29 14.68 -29.14 29.06
N GLY A 30 14.78 -27.86 29.39
CA GLY A 30 14.73 -27.36 30.76
C GLY A 30 13.42 -27.75 31.47
N ILE A 31 12.28 -27.59 30.79
CA ILE A 31 10.97 -28.01 31.28
C ILE A 31 10.96 -29.55 31.51
N ALA A 32 11.43 -30.33 30.51
CA ALA A 32 11.43 -31.79 30.63
C ALA A 32 12.29 -32.28 31.78
N PHE A 33 13.48 -31.70 32.00
CA PHE A 33 14.36 -32.04 33.10
C PHE A 33 13.85 -31.57 34.49
N SER A 34 13.09 -30.47 34.52
CA SER A 34 12.50 -29.96 35.75
C SER A 34 11.26 -30.76 36.20
N LEU A 35 10.63 -31.52 35.30
CA LEU A 35 9.37 -32.26 35.57
C LEU A 35 9.50 -33.29 36.70
N PRO A 36 10.53 -34.16 36.80
CA PRO A 36 10.67 -35.12 37.90
C PRO A 36 10.92 -34.43 39.25
N TRP A 37 11.68 -33.30 39.24
CA TRP A 37 11.91 -32.50 40.43
C TRP A 37 10.61 -31.81 40.91
N ALA A 38 9.89 -31.20 39.98
CA ALA A 38 8.60 -30.56 40.22
C ALA A 38 7.56 -31.58 40.73
N ALA A 39 7.51 -32.79 40.14
CA ALA A 39 6.60 -33.85 40.56
C ALA A 39 6.85 -34.31 42.01
N ARG A 40 8.12 -34.46 42.44
CA ARG A 40 8.47 -34.80 43.82
C ARG A 40 8.03 -33.71 44.79
N HIS A 41 8.27 -32.44 44.46
CA HIS A 41 7.86 -31.31 45.29
C HIS A 41 6.34 -31.16 45.33
N PHE A 42 5.66 -31.43 44.24
CA PHE A 42 4.20 -31.43 44.17
C PHE A 42 3.61 -32.49 45.05
N LEU A 43 4.12 -33.73 45.07
CA LEU A 43 3.64 -34.81 45.92
C LEU A 43 3.83 -34.50 47.42
N THR A 44 4.97 -33.92 47.82
CA THR A 44 5.20 -33.51 49.22
C THR A 44 4.32 -32.31 49.62
N PHE A 45 4.06 -31.39 48.67
CA PHE A 45 3.13 -30.28 48.89
C PHE A 45 1.68 -30.76 48.98
N TRP A 46 1.28 -31.71 48.11
CA TRP A 46 -0.08 -32.25 48.04
C TRP A 46 -0.50 -32.93 49.33
N SER A 47 0.40 -33.68 49.99
CA SER A 47 0.10 -34.31 51.27
C SER A 47 -0.18 -33.29 52.39
N ARG A 48 0.29 -32.04 52.30
CA ARG A 48 -0.07 -30.96 53.22
C ARG A 48 -1.40 -30.30 52.86
N VAL A 49 -1.67 -30.13 51.57
CA VAL A 49 -2.88 -29.49 51.06
C VAL A 49 -4.12 -30.32 51.39
N GLU A 50 -4.01 -31.66 51.35
CA GLU A 50 -5.10 -32.58 51.60
C GLU A 50 -5.67 -32.51 53.04
N HIS A 51 -4.87 -32.02 53.99
CA HIS A 51 -5.29 -31.93 55.41
C HIS A 51 -5.89 -30.56 55.77
N GLU A 52 -5.81 -29.56 54.90
CA GLU A 52 -6.36 -28.22 55.17
C GLU A 52 -7.38 -27.81 54.08
N GLN A 53 -8.68 -27.84 54.42
CA GLN A 53 -9.77 -27.52 53.49
C GLN A 53 -9.66 -26.17 52.81
N VAL A 54 -9.17 -25.13 53.54
CA VAL A 54 -9.00 -23.78 53.00
C VAL A 54 -7.91 -23.73 51.93
N LEU A 55 -6.85 -24.51 52.13
CA LEU A 55 -5.74 -24.57 51.18
C LEU A 55 -6.12 -25.36 49.92
N LEU A 56 -6.92 -26.41 50.09
CA LEU A 56 -7.48 -27.19 48.98
C LEU A 56 -8.36 -26.31 48.07
N MET A 57 -9.31 -25.55 48.65
CA MET A 57 -10.17 -24.65 47.87
C MET A 57 -9.39 -23.55 47.15
N SER A 58 -8.32 -23.01 47.75
CA SER A 58 -7.49 -21.98 47.09
C SER A 58 -6.68 -22.55 45.94
N VAL A 59 -6.18 -23.79 46.03
CA VAL A 59 -5.49 -24.49 44.93
C VAL A 59 -6.46 -24.81 43.80
N GLU A 60 -7.67 -25.29 44.10
CA GLU A 60 -8.71 -25.55 43.08
C GLU A 60 -9.07 -24.27 42.32
N LEU A 61 -9.26 -23.14 43.03
CA LEU A 61 -9.56 -21.86 42.42
C LEU A 61 -8.38 -21.39 41.56
N ALA A 62 -7.15 -21.54 42.01
CA ALA A 62 -5.95 -21.17 41.24
C ALA A 62 -5.79 -22.02 39.97
N VAL A 63 -6.05 -23.34 40.06
CA VAL A 63 -6.02 -24.22 38.89
C VAL A 63 -7.14 -23.88 37.92
N ALA A 64 -8.34 -23.60 38.39
CA ALA A 64 -9.47 -23.17 37.54
C ALA A 64 -9.15 -21.85 36.82
N ALA A 65 -8.58 -20.85 37.51
CA ALA A 65 -8.16 -19.59 36.91
C ALA A 65 -7.07 -19.82 35.87
N LEU A 66 -6.08 -20.66 36.15
CA LEU A 66 -5.00 -21.00 35.20
C LEU A 66 -5.56 -21.67 33.93
N LEU A 67 -6.49 -22.60 34.08
CA LEU A 67 -7.15 -23.28 32.95
C LEU A 67 -7.96 -22.29 32.10
N ILE A 68 -8.68 -21.37 32.72
CA ILE A 68 -9.40 -20.31 31.98
C ILE A 68 -8.44 -19.46 31.20
N LEU A 69 -7.32 -19.00 31.78
CA LEU A 69 -6.29 -18.25 31.10
C LEU A 69 -5.70 -19.04 29.93
N LEU A 70 -5.34 -20.29 30.16
CA LEU A 70 -4.78 -21.17 29.13
C LEU A 70 -5.75 -21.34 27.94
N VAL A 71 -7.04 -21.63 28.24
CA VAL A 71 -8.08 -21.76 27.19
C VAL A 71 -8.24 -20.46 26.41
N ASN A 72 -8.21 -19.30 27.08
CA ASN A 72 -8.30 -18.00 26.40
C ASN A 72 -7.09 -17.73 25.49
N VAL A 73 -5.87 -18.02 25.96
CA VAL A 73 -4.66 -17.90 25.16
C VAL A 73 -4.68 -18.82 23.93
N LEU A 74 -5.09 -20.09 24.13
CA LEU A 74 -5.22 -21.05 23.04
C LEU A 74 -6.27 -20.62 22.01
N ARG A 75 -7.44 -20.19 22.46
CA ARG A 75 -8.51 -19.68 21.56
C ARG A 75 -8.03 -18.47 20.77
N ARG A 76 -7.34 -17.53 21.41
CA ARG A 76 -6.76 -16.37 20.74
C ARG A 76 -5.72 -16.78 19.70
N SER A 77 -4.79 -17.65 20.07
CA SER A 77 -3.75 -18.16 19.17
C SER A 77 -4.33 -18.87 17.93
N VAL A 78 -5.36 -19.70 18.10
CA VAL A 78 -6.04 -20.37 16.99
C VAL A 78 -6.75 -19.36 16.07
N LYS A 79 -7.41 -18.35 16.65
CA LYS A 79 -8.07 -17.28 15.89
C LYS A 79 -7.05 -16.46 15.07
N ASP A 80 -5.94 -16.07 15.71
CA ASP A 80 -4.88 -15.30 15.08
C ASP A 80 -4.21 -16.08 13.93
N ARG A 81 -3.98 -17.39 14.12
CA ARG A 81 -3.46 -18.28 13.07
C ARG A 81 -4.42 -18.41 11.88
N ARG A 82 -5.72 -18.54 12.13
CA ARG A 82 -6.73 -18.59 11.07
C ARG A 82 -6.77 -17.27 10.28
N LEU A 83 -6.75 -16.15 10.97
CA LEU A 83 -6.74 -14.83 10.35
C LEU A 83 -5.46 -14.64 9.51
N ALA A 84 -4.29 -14.99 10.06
CA ALA A 84 -3.02 -14.93 9.34
C ALA A 84 -3.04 -15.81 8.09
N LYS A 85 -3.57 -17.04 8.18
CA LYS A 85 -3.73 -17.94 7.04
C LYS A 85 -4.62 -17.31 5.96
N THR A 86 -5.81 -16.80 6.33
CA THR A 86 -6.72 -16.15 5.39
C THR A 86 -6.08 -14.93 4.72
N ALA A 87 -5.31 -14.12 5.46
CA ALA A 87 -4.58 -12.99 4.91
C ALA A 87 -3.51 -13.45 3.90
N THR A 88 -2.76 -14.50 4.24
CA THR A 88 -1.75 -15.09 3.35
C THR A 88 -2.40 -15.68 2.09
N ASP A 89 -3.49 -16.42 2.23
CA ASP A 89 -4.24 -17.00 1.10
C ASP A 89 -4.79 -15.89 0.17
N ALA A 90 -5.13 -14.73 0.72
CA ALA A 90 -5.50 -13.54 -0.05
C ALA A 90 -4.29 -12.82 -0.68
N GLY A 91 -3.06 -13.23 -0.38
CA GLY A 91 -1.84 -12.55 -0.80
C GLY A 91 -1.57 -11.23 -0.06
N LEU A 92 -2.28 -10.94 1.04
CA LEU A 92 -2.08 -9.73 1.84
C LEU A 92 -0.79 -9.87 2.66
N VAL A 93 0.23 -9.07 2.32
CA VAL A 93 1.52 -9.07 3.02
C VAL A 93 1.68 -7.94 4.01
N SER A 94 0.96 -6.84 3.82
CA SER A 94 0.98 -5.69 4.74
C SER A 94 -0.32 -4.89 4.70
N CYS A 95 -0.67 -4.32 5.85
CA CYS A 95 -1.75 -3.35 5.97
C CYS A 95 -1.27 -2.21 6.90
N PHE A 96 -1.16 -1.01 6.35
CA PHE A 96 -0.77 0.19 7.09
C PHE A 96 -2.02 0.99 7.43
N HIS A 97 -2.41 0.97 8.69
CA HIS A 97 -3.70 1.53 9.15
C HIS A 97 -3.65 3.04 9.42
N SER A 98 -2.51 3.60 9.76
CA SER A 98 -2.35 5.03 10.02
C SER A 98 -1.15 5.60 9.31
N GLN A 99 -1.17 6.91 9.02
CA GLN A 99 -0.09 7.59 8.33
C GLN A 99 0.77 8.47 9.26
N GLY A 100 1.09 7.98 10.46
CA GLY A 100 2.10 8.61 11.31
C GLY A 100 3.44 8.76 10.56
N LYS A 101 4.27 9.75 10.95
CA LYS A 101 5.55 10.05 10.25
C LYS A 101 6.42 8.80 10.03
N GLY A 102 6.49 7.90 11.03
CA GLY A 102 7.24 6.65 10.93
C GLY A 102 6.70 5.69 9.88
N ILE A 103 5.37 5.56 9.79
CA ILE A 103 4.71 4.67 8.82
C ILE A 103 4.88 5.20 7.39
N ARG A 104 4.78 6.50 7.18
CA ARG A 104 5.04 7.11 5.85
C ARG A 104 6.43 6.79 5.35
N HIS A 105 7.43 6.89 6.22
CA HIS A 105 8.81 6.54 5.87
C HIS A 105 8.95 5.04 5.53
N GLN A 106 8.32 4.17 6.31
CA GLN A 106 8.31 2.73 6.05
C GLN A 106 7.62 2.39 4.72
N VAL A 107 6.46 3.01 4.42
CA VAL A 107 5.75 2.86 3.15
C VAL A 107 6.61 3.31 1.98
N ALA A 108 7.24 4.49 2.07
CA ALA A 108 8.12 5.01 1.02
C ALA A 108 9.34 4.11 0.79
N ALA A 109 9.99 3.64 1.87
CA ALA A 109 11.12 2.72 1.78
C ALA A 109 10.72 1.39 1.12
N SER A 110 9.58 0.80 1.52
CA SER A 110 9.07 -0.44 0.94
C SER A 110 8.72 -0.29 -0.53
N LYS A 111 8.06 0.81 -0.92
CA LYS A 111 7.76 1.09 -2.34
C LYS A 111 9.02 1.28 -3.17
N SER A 112 10.01 1.99 -2.64
CA SER A 112 11.30 2.16 -3.30
C SER A 112 12.00 0.81 -3.49
N GLN A 113 12.06 -0.03 -2.47
CA GLN A 113 12.67 -1.35 -2.56
C GLN A 113 12.00 -2.25 -3.60
N GLN A 114 10.67 -2.19 -3.70
CA GLN A 114 9.88 -3.02 -4.60
C GLN A 114 9.82 -2.49 -6.03
N GLY A 115 9.93 -1.17 -6.21
CA GLY A 115 9.66 -0.49 -7.49
C GLY A 115 10.87 0.04 -8.25
N LEU A 116 12.03 0.21 -7.60
CA LEU A 116 13.23 0.75 -8.25
C LEU A 116 13.65 -0.09 -9.48
N GLY A 117 13.76 0.57 -10.65
CA GLY A 117 14.17 -0.08 -11.90
C GLY A 117 13.14 -1.03 -12.51
N ARG A 118 11.94 -1.15 -11.94
CA ARG A 118 10.87 -2.03 -12.43
C ARG A 118 9.81 -1.26 -13.22
N PRO A 119 9.02 -1.94 -14.07
CA PRO A 119 7.86 -1.32 -14.69
C PRO A 119 6.85 -0.82 -13.65
N LEU A 120 6.41 0.41 -13.81
CA LEU A 120 5.44 1.06 -12.94
C LEU A 120 4.06 1.11 -13.61
N ARG A 121 3.02 0.70 -12.89
CA ARG A 121 1.63 0.86 -13.32
C ARG A 121 0.84 1.56 -12.22
N VAL A 122 0.15 2.63 -12.56
CA VAL A 122 -0.58 3.46 -11.59
C VAL A 122 -1.98 3.76 -12.08
N ILE A 123 -2.96 3.64 -11.20
CA ILE A 123 -4.26 4.32 -11.30
C ILE A 123 -4.31 5.31 -10.16
N GLY A 124 -4.42 6.59 -10.47
CA GLY A 124 -4.53 7.66 -9.50
C GLY A 124 -5.58 8.67 -9.90
N PHE A 125 -6.00 9.53 -9.00
CA PHE A 125 -6.92 10.61 -9.33
C PHE A 125 -6.18 11.71 -10.09
N THR A 126 -5.44 12.57 -9.40
CA THR A 126 -4.67 13.63 -10.02
C THR A 126 -3.22 13.23 -10.31
N GLY A 127 -2.71 12.21 -9.61
CA GLY A 127 -1.30 11.79 -9.67
C GLY A 127 -0.37 12.64 -8.81
N PHE A 128 -0.76 13.88 -8.44
CA PHE A 128 0.09 14.81 -7.72
C PHE A 128 0.62 14.22 -6.42
N SER A 129 -0.26 13.91 -5.48
CA SER A 129 0.11 13.29 -4.19
C SER A 129 0.64 11.85 -4.33
N THR A 130 0.52 11.25 -5.52
CA THR A 130 0.95 9.88 -5.78
C THR A 130 2.41 9.82 -6.20
N PHE A 131 2.83 10.65 -7.16
CA PHE A 131 4.16 10.58 -7.75
C PHE A 131 4.73 11.91 -8.23
N ALA A 132 3.93 12.99 -8.34
CA ALA A 132 4.42 14.25 -8.87
C ALA A 132 4.99 15.17 -7.79
N ASP A 133 4.46 15.14 -6.57
CA ASP A 133 5.07 15.82 -5.44
C ASP A 133 6.39 15.12 -5.06
N PRO A 134 7.51 15.86 -4.96
CA PRO A 134 8.79 15.32 -4.49
C PRO A 134 8.72 14.62 -3.11
N LYS A 135 7.74 14.97 -2.28
CA LYS A 135 7.49 14.33 -0.98
C LYS A 135 6.64 13.06 -1.07
N SER A 136 6.11 12.73 -2.26
CA SER A 136 5.30 11.54 -2.42
C SER A 136 6.12 10.27 -2.34
N ASP A 137 5.50 9.21 -1.86
CA ASP A 137 6.14 7.92 -1.63
C ASP A 137 6.52 7.17 -2.93
N LEU A 138 5.93 7.53 -4.07
CA LEU A 138 6.27 6.97 -5.38
C LEU A 138 7.21 7.87 -6.21
N TYR A 139 7.54 9.06 -5.75
CA TYR A 139 8.42 9.96 -6.51
C TYR A 139 9.78 9.32 -6.85
N PRO A 140 10.50 8.68 -5.92
CA PRO A 140 11.76 8.01 -6.23
C PRO A 140 11.59 6.86 -7.23
N VAL A 141 10.47 6.13 -7.14
CA VAL A 141 10.17 5.00 -8.03
C VAL A 141 9.94 5.47 -9.46
N VAL A 142 9.13 6.52 -9.65
CA VAL A 142 8.85 7.07 -10.99
C VAL A 142 10.08 7.68 -11.61
N GLN A 143 10.98 8.25 -10.79
CA GLN A 143 12.26 8.77 -11.25
C GLN A 143 13.24 7.68 -11.72
N SER A 144 13.11 6.46 -11.22
CA SER A 144 14.01 5.34 -11.52
C SER A 144 13.43 4.32 -12.50
N CYS A 145 12.11 4.33 -12.75
CA CYS A 145 11.46 3.38 -13.65
C CYS A 145 11.91 3.60 -15.11
N LEU A 146 11.96 2.52 -15.89
CA LEU A 146 12.20 2.55 -17.33
C LEU A 146 10.91 2.65 -18.14
N GLU A 147 9.84 2.09 -17.58
CA GLU A 147 8.50 2.07 -18.18
C GLU A 147 7.45 2.44 -17.16
N ALA A 148 6.55 3.36 -17.51
CA ALA A 148 5.40 3.72 -16.70
C ALA A 148 4.12 3.74 -17.54
N LYS A 149 3.08 3.05 -17.07
CA LYS A 149 1.71 3.10 -17.58
C LYS A 149 0.82 3.71 -16.52
N ILE A 150 0.27 4.86 -16.81
CA ILE A 150 -0.43 5.68 -15.82
C ILE A 150 -1.84 6.00 -16.32
N LEU A 151 -2.82 5.88 -15.43
CA LEU A 151 -4.21 6.26 -15.62
C LEU A 151 -4.53 7.39 -14.63
N LEU A 152 -4.92 8.55 -15.13
CA LEU A 152 -5.33 9.72 -14.34
C LEU A 152 -6.72 10.19 -14.73
N ALA A 153 -7.32 11.00 -13.89
CA ALA A 153 -8.56 11.69 -14.17
C ALA A 153 -8.41 12.61 -15.38
N ASN A 154 -9.43 12.66 -16.23
CA ASN A 154 -9.45 13.58 -17.36
C ASN A 154 -9.84 15.00 -16.88
N PRO A 155 -8.91 15.99 -16.95
CA PRO A 155 -9.16 17.34 -16.46
C PRO A 155 -10.10 18.16 -17.36
N LEU A 156 -10.53 17.60 -18.52
CA LEU A 156 -11.46 18.23 -19.45
C LEU A 156 -12.86 17.64 -19.40
N ASP A 157 -13.10 16.59 -18.61
CA ASP A 157 -14.38 15.88 -18.62
C ASP A 157 -15.42 16.54 -17.70
N ASP A 158 -16.48 17.06 -18.31
CA ASP A 158 -17.59 17.72 -17.60
C ASP A 158 -18.40 16.76 -16.70
N ARG A 159 -18.38 15.45 -16.96
CA ARG A 159 -19.08 14.47 -16.12
C ARG A 159 -18.32 14.31 -14.80
N LEU A 160 -17.00 14.19 -14.91
CA LEU A 160 -16.13 14.09 -13.74
C LEU A 160 -16.19 15.39 -12.92
N ARG A 161 -16.15 16.56 -13.59
CA ARG A 161 -16.32 17.87 -12.97
C ARG A 161 -17.60 17.92 -12.15
N ARG A 162 -18.75 17.62 -12.76
CA ARG A 162 -20.05 17.60 -12.06
C ARG A 162 -20.08 16.63 -10.89
N SER A 163 -19.46 15.47 -11.04
CA SER A 163 -19.37 14.48 -9.95
C SER A 163 -18.60 15.02 -8.74
N ILE A 164 -17.58 15.82 -8.94
CA ILE A 164 -16.79 16.44 -7.88
C ILE A 164 -17.52 17.62 -7.24
N GLU A 165 -18.11 18.49 -8.08
CA GLU A 165 -18.85 19.68 -7.62
C GLU A 165 -20.13 19.32 -6.85
N CYS A 166 -20.73 18.14 -7.11
CA CYS A 166 -21.92 17.66 -6.39
C CYS A 166 -21.61 17.00 -5.03
N LEU A 167 -20.34 16.81 -4.67
CA LEU A 167 -20.01 16.21 -3.37
C LEU A 167 -20.18 17.22 -2.25
N PRO A 168 -21.08 16.97 -1.27
CA PRO A 168 -21.16 17.77 -0.07
C PRO A 168 -19.82 17.65 0.68
N ASP A 169 -19.31 18.73 1.19
CA ASP A 169 -18.06 18.81 1.97
C ASP A 169 -16.76 18.51 1.18
N SER A 170 -16.78 18.59 -0.17
CA SER A 170 -15.56 18.45 -0.93
C SER A 170 -14.62 19.62 -0.70
N VAL A 171 -13.48 19.33 -0.09
CA VAL A 171 -12.37 20.31 0.09
C VAL A 171 -11.63 20.52 -1.26
N VAL A 172 -11.84 19.63 -2.23
CA VAL A 172 -11.14 19.63 -3.52
C VAL A 172 -11.97 20.39 -4.56
N THR A 173 -11.44 21.49 -5.08
CA THR A 173 -12.04 22.22 -6.18
C THR A 173 -11.64 21.65 -7.54
N TRP A 174 -12.49 21.88 -8.57
CA TRP A 174 -12.16 21.40 -9.93
C TRP A 174 -10.86 22.04 -10.47
N GLU A 175 -10.65 23.31 -10.22
CA GLU A 175 -9.43 24.03 -10.61
C GLU A 175 -8.18 23.44 -9.93
N GLN A 176 -8.32 22.95 -8.69
CA GLN A 176 -7.23 22.25 -8.03
C GLN A 176 -6.94 20.92 -8.72
N VAL A 177 -7.98 20.13 -9.06
CA VAL A 177 -7.84 18.89 -9.81
C VAL A 177 -7.12 19.12 -11.13
N GLN A 178 -7.54 20.12 -11.89
CA GLN A 178 -6.91 20.49 -13.15
C GLN A 178 -5.42 20.82 -12.97
N ARG A 179 -5.08 21.70 -12.03
CA ARG A 179 -3.69 22.07 -11.75
C ARG A 179 -2.84 20.87 -11.35
N GLU A 180 -3.35 20.01 -10.48
CA GLU A 180 -2.62 18.83 -10.02
C GLU A 180 -2.39 17.82 -11.15
N VAL A 181 -3.40 17.56 -12.00
CA VAL A 181 -3.24 16.70 -13.17
C VAL A 181 -2.23 17.27 -14.13
N MET A 182 -2.28 18.58 -14.42
CA MET A 182 -1.33 19.24 -15.31
C MET A 182 0.10 19.22 -14.77
N THR A 183 0.27 19.37 -13.45
CA THR A 183 1.59 19.20 -12.80
C THR A 183 2.11 17.78 -12.98
N SER A 184 1.23 16.78 -12.84
CA SER A 184 1.59 15.38 -13.06
C SER A 184 1.98 15.11 -14.53
N ILE A 185 1.24 15.67 -15.49
CA ILE A 185 1.56 15.59 -16.92
C ILE A 185 2.92 16.23 -17.20
N ALA A 186 3.19 17.41 -16.65
CA ALA A 186 4.48 18.09 -16.82
C ALA A 186 5.66 17.24 -16.34
N LEU A 187 5.52 16.54 -15.20
CA LEU A 187 6.52 15.58 -14.74
C LEU A 187 6.69 14.44 -15.74
N LEU A 188 5.58 13.85 -16.22
CA LEU A 188 5.62 12.71 -17.15
C LEU A 188 6.28 13.07 -18.48
N LYS A 189 6.06 14.28 -18.98
CA LYS A 189 6.76 14.83 -20.16
C LYS A 189 8.28 14.88 -19.93
N ARG A 190 8.73 15.41 -18.78
CA ARG A 190 10.16 15.45 -18.44
C ARG A 190 10.77 14.05 -18.38
N LEU A 191 10.05 13.08 -17.81
CA LEU A 191 10.51 11.69 -17.76
C LEU A 191 10.59 11.07 -19.15
N LYS A 192 9.63 11.37 -20.04
CA LYS A 192 9.66 10.92 -21.43
C LYS A 192 10.82 11.55 -22.21
N ALA A 193 11.04 12.86 -22.03
CA ALA A 193 12.18 13.57 -22.62
C ALA A 193 13.53 13.03 -22.13
N ALA A 194 13.58 12.50 -20.89
CA ALA A 194 14.74 11.79 -20.35
C ALA A 194 14.90 10.34 -20.86
N GLY A 195 14.16 9.96 -21.92
CA GLY A 195 14.28 8.66 -22.59
C GLY A 195 13.48 7.52 -21.94
N LYS A 196 12.58 7.79 -20.99
CA LYS A 196 11.74 6.76 -20.37
C LYS A 196 10.50 6.46 -21.21
N ARG A 197 10.06 5.21 -21.19
CA ARG A 197 8.83 4.78 -21.86
C ARG A 197 7.60 5.09 -21.00
N VAL A 198 7.11 6.31 -21.10
CA VAL A 198 5.94 6.78 -20.34
C VAL A 198 4.73 6.84 -21.25
N ARG A 199 3.62 6.23 -20.80
CA ARG A 199 2.32 6.30 -21.46
C ARG A 199 1.28 6.72 -20.44
N LEU A 200 0.39 7.61 -20.85
CA LEU A 200 -0.69 8.16 -20.05
C LEU A 200 -2.03 7.95 -20.75
N LYS A 201 -3.01 7.42 -20.04
CA LYS A 201 -4.42 7.44 -20.44
C LYS A 201 -5.23 8.25 -19.43
N LEU A 202 -6.27 8.91 -19.89
CA LEU A 202 -7.17 9.70 -19.07
C LEU A 202 -8.53 9.01 -18.96
N TYR A 203 -9.14 9.01 -17.76
CA TYR A 203 -10.44 8.40 -17.51
C TYR A 203 -11.44 9.43 -16.96
N SER A 204 -12.73 9.18 -17.22
CA SER A 204 -13.83 10.09 -16.92
C SER A 204 -14.70 9.66 -15.76
N ASP A 205 -14.46 8.46 -15.19
CA ASP A 205 -15.25 7.96 -14.07
C ASP A 205 -14.66 8.47 -12.75
N PRO A 206 -15.47 8.65 -11.68
CA PRO A 206 -14.94 8.90 -10.35
C PRO A 206 -13.98 7.77 -9.92
N PRO A 207 -12.81 8.10 -9.36
CA PRO A 207 -11.85 7.09 -8.95
C PRO A 207 -12.36 6.33 -7.72
N LEU A 208 -12.34 5.00 -7.78
CA LEU A 208 -12.68 4.14 -6.65
C LEU A 208 -11.45 3.81 -5.80
N VAL A 209 -10.31 3.63 -6.45
CA VAL A 209 -9.08 3.18 -5.81
C VAL A 209 -7.86 3.89 -6.38
N ARG A 210 -6.91 4.15 -5.50
CA ARG A 210 -5.52 4.45 -5.85
C ARG A 210 -4.77 3.14 -5.90
N LEU A 211 -4.24 2.79 -7.05
CA LEU A 211 -3.55 1.54 -7.30
C LEU A 211 -2.13 1.82 -7.80
N ALA A 212 -1.14 1.16 -7.23
CA ALA A 212 0.22 1.15 -7.77
C ALA A 212 0.74 -0.29 -7.81
N ILE A 213 1.21 -0.72 -8.98
CA ILE A 213 1.80 -2.05 -9.19
C ILE A 213 3.29 -1.88 -9.37
N LEU A 214 4.05 -2.47 -8.44
CA LEU A 214 5.49 -2.37 -8.32
C LEU A 214 6.09 -3.80 -8.39
N GLY A 215 6.45 -4.24 -9.58
CA GLY A 215 6.90 -5.64 -9.78
C GLY A 215 5.82 -6.64 -9.36
N GLU A 216 6.11 -7.42 -8.33
CA GLU A 216 5.21 -8.46 -7.80
C GLU A 216 4.29 -7.96 -6.67
N HIS A 217 4.19 -6.65 -6.45
CA HIS A 217 3.38 -6.07 -5.39
C HIS A 217 2.34 -5.11 -5.93
N VAL A 218 1.13 -5.20 -5.39
CA VAL A 218 0.03 -4.27 -5.60
C VAL A 218 -0.18 -3.47 -4.33
N TRP A 219 -0.09 -2.16 -4.43
CA TRP A 219 -0.40 -1.19 -3.39
C TRP A 219 -1.76 -0.58 -3.66
N LEU A 220 -2.67 -0.72 -2.73
CA LEU A 220 -4.06 -0.32 -2.87
C LEU A 220 -4.49 0.59 -1.74
N GLN A 221 -5.17 1.68 -2.10
CA GLN A 221 -5.92 2.55 -1.18
C GLN A 221 -7.30 2.85 -1.79
N SER A 222 -8.34 2.88 -0.97
CA SER A 222 -9.66 3.33 -1.42
C SER A 222 -9.74 4.86 -1.37
N TYR A 223 -10.35 5.47 -2.38
CA TYR A 223 -10.85 6.84 -2.29
C TYR A 223 -12.13 6.86 -1.46
N HIS A 224 -12.40 7.97 -0.83
CA HIS A 224 -13.66 8.27 -0.18
C HIS A 224 -14.33 9.44 -0.89
N THR A 225 -15.47 9.88 -0.41
CA THR A 225 -16.23 11.01 -0.95
C THR A 225 -15.45 12.33 -1.04
N ASP A 226 -14.42 12.48 -0.17
CA ASP A 226 -13.52 13.66 -0.14
C ASP A 226 -12.31 13.53 -1.10
N PHE A 227 -12.17 12.40 -1.81
CA PHE A 227 -11.02 12.04 -2.63
C PHE A 227 -9.65 12.08 -1.91
N GLU A 228 -9.66 12.24 -0.58
CA GLU A 228 -8.44 12.14 0.21
C GLU A 228 -8.05 10.68 0.44
N VAL A 229 -6.78 10.36 0.22
CA VAL A 229 -6.19 9.04 0.51
C VAL A 229 -5.24 9.07 1.70
N GLY A 230 -4.86 10.28 2.14
CA GLY A 230 -3.82 10.47 3.15
C GLY A 230 -4.07 9.79 4.49
N THR A 231 -5.34 9.63 4.89
CA THR A 231 -5.75 9.01 6.17
C THR A 231 -6.20 7.56 6.02
N ARG A 232 -6.29 7.04 4.80
CA ARG A 232 -6.86 5.72 4.52
C ARG A 232 -5.82 4.61 4.66
N PRO A 233 -6.26 3.40 5.08
CA PRO A 233 -5.38 2.24 5.12
C PRO A 233 -4.77 1.94 3.75
N VAL A 234 -3.51 1.53 3.76
CA VAL A 234 -2.79 1.05 2.59
C VAL A 234 -2.69 -0.46 2.68
N TYR A 235 -3.21 -1.16 1.70
CA TYR A 235 -3.13 -2.61 1.58
C TYR A 235 -2.05 -2.99 0.57
N VAL A 236 -1.24 -3.98 0.90
CA VAL A 236 -0.19 -4.48 0.01
C VAL A 236 -0.42 -5.95 -0.25
N PHE A 237 -0.63 -6.30 -1.50
CA PHE A 237 -0.78 -7.68 -1.95
C PHE A 237 0.42 -8.08 -2.76
N GLN A 238 0.91 -9.29 -2.53
CA GLN A 238 2.00 -9.89 -3.27
C GLN A 238 1.47 -10.93 -4.26
N HIS A 239 2.13 -11.03 -5.40
CA HIS A 239 1.86 -12.09 -6.39
C HIS A 239 2.18 -13.45 -5.79
N ASP A 240 1.19 -14.34 -5.80
CA ASP A 240 1.39 -15.76 -5.50
C ASP A 240 1.49 -16.56 -6.80
N ARG A 241 2.38 -17.56 -6.82
CA ARG A 241 2.56 -18.48 -7.96
C ARG A 241 1.31 -19.27 -8.29
N GLN A 242 0.39 -19.42 -7.34
CA GLN A 242 -0.87 -20.15 -7.51
C GLN A 242 -1.99 -19.32 -8.12
N GLU A 243 -1.76 -18.03 -8.42
CA GLU A 243 -2.74 -17.09 -9.01
C GLU A 243 -4.04 -16.90 -8.20
N HIS A 244 -4.05 -17.29 -6.94
CA HIS A 244 -5.24 -17.30 -6.05
C HIS A 244 -5.25 -16.09 -5.12
N GLY A 245 -4.63 -15.04 -5.34
CA GLY A 245 -4.61 -13.88 -4.45
C GLY A 245 -5.28 -12.64 -5.05
N LEU A 246 -5.50 -11.64 -4.23
CA LEU A 246 -6.05 -10.35 -4.65
C LEU A 246 -5.09 -9.57 -5.57
N TYR A 247 -3.80 -9.95 -5.62
CA TYR A 247 -2.85 -9.40 -6.61
C TYR A 247 -3.36 -9.59 -8.04
N ALA A 248 -3.73 -10.82 -8.41
CA ALA A 248 -4.16 -11.15 -9.77
C ALA A 248 -5.44 -10.36 -10.15
N LEU A 249 -6.38 -10.22 -9.20
CA LEU A 249 -7.60 -9.44 -9.38
C LEU A 249 -7.29 -7.97 -9.73
N TRP A 250 -6.45 -7.33 -8.93
CA TRP A 250 -6.11 -5.91 -9.10
C TRP A 250 -5.21 -5.67 -10.31
N TYR A 251 -4.32 -6.62 -10.61
CA TYR A 251 -3.52 -6.58 -11.82
C TYR A 251 -4.40 -6.66 -13.07
N GLN A 252 -5.37 -7.58 -13.09
CA GLN A 252 -6.36 -7.71 -14.16
C GLN A 252 -7.28 -6.49 -14.26
N TYR A 253 -7.68 -5.91 -13.13
CA TYR A 253 -8.43 -4.66 -13.11
C TYR A 253 -7.65 -3.55 -13.83
N PHE A 254 -6.35 -3.39 -13.52
CA PHE A 254 -5.50 -2.45 -14.23
C PHE A 254 -5.46 -2.75 -15.74
N LEU A 255 -5.23 -4.01 -16.13
CA LEU A 255 -5.13 -4.39 -17.54
C LEU A 255 -6.42 -4.11 -18.30
N LYS A 256 -7.58 -4.43 -17.73
CA LYS A 256 -8.90 -4.15 -18.34
C LYS A 256 -9.11 -2.64 -18.51
N ARG A 257 -8.80 -1.85 -17.50
CA ARG A 257 -8.87 -0.38 -17.59
C ARG A 257 -7.91 0.16 -18.65
N TRP A 258 -6.69 -0.37 -18.69
CA TRP A 258 -5.68 0.04 -19.67
C TRP A 258 -6.06 -0.35 -21.11
N ALA A 259 -6.63 -1.53 -21.31
CA ALA A 259 -7.05 -2.02 -22.62
C ALA A 259 -8.33 -1.34 -23.13
N ASN A 260 -9.08 -0.63 -22.27
CA ASN A 260 -10.27 0.06 -22.67
C ASN A 260 -9.96 1.12 -23.74
N GLN A 261 -10.54 0.96 -24.93
CA GLN A 261 -10.30 1.82 -26.09
C GLN A 261 -11.07 3.15 -25.96
N THR A 262 -12.14 3.19 -25.16
CA THR A 262 -12.89 4.44 -24.92
C THR A 262 -12.09 5.47 -24.12
N LEU A 263 -11.02 5.03 -23.43
CA LEU A 263 -10.14 5.92 -22.68
C LEU A 263 -9.10 6.54 -23.62
N PRO A 264 -9.07 7.87 -23.79
CA PRO A 264 -8.07 8.51 -24.63
C PRO A 264 -6.67 8.33 -24.09
N GLU A 265 -5.72 8.10 -24.98
CA GLU A 265 -4.30 8.16 -24.68
C GLU A 265 -3.83 9.61 -24.84
N TYR A 266 -3.10 10.11 -23.86
CA TYR A 266 -2.53 11.45 -23.92
C TYR A 266 -1.16 11.40 -24.60
N ASP A 267 -1.04 12.05 -25.76
CA ASP A 267 0.23 12.22 -26.44
C ASP A 267 1.06 13.30 -25.71
N LEU A 268 2.06 12.84 -24.95
CA LEU A 268 2.92 13.71 -24.14
C LEU A 268 3.85 14.63 -24.99
N ASP A 269 4.03 14.34 -26.28
CA ASP A 269 4.87 15.15 -27.17
C ASP A 269 4.07 16.26 -27.85
N ARG A 270 2.80 15.97 -28.18
CA ARG A 270 1.95 16.89 -28.96
C ARG A 270 0.90 17.61 -28.14
N ASP A 271 0.72 17.23 -26.88
CA ASP A 271 -0.35 17.73 -26.01
C ASP A 271 -1.77 17.49 -26.55
N GLU A 272 -1.96 16.29 -27.11
CA GLU A 272 -3.22 15.89 -27.72
C GLU A 272 -3.83 14.69 -27.01
N LEU A 273 -5.16 14.66 -26.93
CA LEU A 273 -5.92 13.47 -26.58
C LEU A 273 -6.18 12.65 -27.84
N VAL A 274 -5.76 11.41 -27.83
CA VAL A 274 -5.88 10.47 -28.94
C VAL A 274 -6.93 9.43 -28.61
N TYR A 275 -8.07 9.51 -29.31
CA TYR A 275 -9.15 8.53 -29.24
C TYR A 275 -8.96 7.54 -30.40
N ARG A 276 -9.16 6.26 -30.13
CA ARG A 276 -9.17 5.21 -31.16
C ARG A 276 -10.59 4.71 -31.31
N GLU A 277 -11.18 4.86 -32.48
CA GLU A 277 -12.49 4.31 -32.80
C GLU A 277 -12.38 2.89 -33.38
N ASP A 278 -13.25 1.98 -32.92
CA ASP A 278 -13.16 0.52 -33.16
C ASP A 278 -13.46 0.07 -34.57
N SER A 279 -14.10 0.89 -35.43
CA SER A 279 -14.67 0.40 -36.70
C SER A 279 -13.81 0.68 -37.94
N ASP A 280 -12.97 1.69 -37.97
CA ASP A 280 -12.22 2.09 -39.18
C ASP A 280 -10.78 2.51 -38.96
N GLY A 281 -10.24 2.37 -37.75
CA GLY A 281 -8.89 2.84 -37.44
C GLY A 281 -8.76 4.38 -37.43
N GLU A 282 -9.87 5.08 -37.47
CA GLU A 282 -9.89 6.53 -37.42
C GLU A 282 -9.43 7.03 -36.06
N VAL A 283 -8.40 7.86 -36.04
CA VAL A 283 -7.80 8.42 -34.85
C VAL A 283 -8.31 9.83 -34.68
N ARG A 284 -9.29 10.03 -33.79
CA ARG A 284 -9.72 11.39 -33.43
C ARG A 284 -8.70 11.98 -32.46
N ARG A 285 -8.24 13.21 -32.77
CA ARG A 285 -7.31 13.96 -31.94
C ARG A 285 -7.96 15.24 -31.47
N GLU A 286 -7.84 15.53 -30.19
CA GLU A 286 -8.29 16.77 -29.54
C GLU A 286 -7.10 17.45 -28.89
N LEU A 287 -6.85 18.70 -29.24
CA LEU A 287 -5.86 19.52 -28.55
C LEU A 287 -6.32 19.77 -27.11
N LEU A 288 -5.40 19.70 -26.19
CA LEU A 288 -5.65 20.18 -24.84
C LEU A 288 -5.91 21.69 -24.89
N ASP A 289 -6.90 22.17 -24.12
CA ASP A 289 -7.21 23.60 -24.04
C ASP A 289 -5.94 24.41 -23.79
N PRO A 290 -5.63 25.40 -24.69
CA PRO A 290 -4.43 26.25 -24.57
C PRO A 290 -4.30 26.91 -23.19
N GLY A 291 -5.40 27.25 -22.52
CA GLY A 291 -5.40 27.80 -21.17
C GLY A 291 -4.82 26.85 -20.14
N LEU A 292 -5.07 25.54 -20.26
CA LEU A 292 -4.51 24.51 -19.37
C LEU A 292 -3.05 24.17 -19.72
N ALA A 293 -2.68 24.26 -21.01
CA ALA A 293 -1.30 24.04 -21.45
C ALA A 293 -0.36 25.13 -20.90
N VAL A 294 -0.81 26.37 -20.81
CA VAL A 294 -0.04 27.48 -20.19
C VAL A 294 0.19 27.23 -18.70
N ILE A 295 -0.80 26.71 -17.98
CA ILE A 295 -0.65 26.35 -16.57
C ILE A 295 0.43 25.28 -16.41
N ALA A 296 0.49 24.27 -17.29
CA ALA A 296 1.51 23.22 -17.26
C ALA A 296 2.95 23.75 -17.50
N SER A 297 3.10 24.76 -18.34
CA SER A 297 4.41 25.34 -18.67
C SER A 297 4.95 26.28 -17.58
N GLN A 298 4.09 26.85 -16.76
CA GLN A 298 4.45 27.80 -15.69
C GLN A 298 4.65 27.13 -14.31
N LEU A 299 4.23 25.88 -14.14
CA LEU A 299 4.34 25.16 -12.86
C LEU A 299 5.71 24.49 -12.75
N ASP A 300 6.67 25.18 -12.15
CA ASP A 300 7.82 24.52 -11.52
C ASP A 300 7.31 23.74 -10.29
N PRO A 301 7.46 22.39 -10.23
CA PRO A 301 6.98 21.59 -9.11
C PRO A 301 7.60 21.99 -7.76
N ALA A 302 8.71 22.69 -7.74
CA ALA A 302 9.28 23.26 -6.52
C ALA A 302 8.43 24.39 -5.92
N ALA A 303 7.69 25.16 -6.73
CA ALA A 303 6.87 26.28 -6.28
C ALA A 303 5.52 25.85 -5.71
N VAL A 304 4.92 24.76 -6.22
CA VAL A 304 3.59 24.25 -5.77
C VAL A 304 3.63 23.66 -4.37
N SER A 305 4.78 23.12 -3.93
CA SER A 305 4.96 22.54 -2.59
C SER A 305 4.82 23.58 -1.47
N MET A 306 4.96 24.88 -1.73
CA MET A 306 4.86 25.92 -0.70
C MET A 306 3.41 26.39 -0.39
N THR A 307 2.50 26.25 -1.33
CA THR A 307 1.13 26.78 -1.16
C THR A 307 0.16 25.82 -0.47
N SER A 308 0.41 24.53 -0.45
CA SER A 308 -0.47 23.53 0.19
C SER A 308 -0.32 23.42 1.71
N HIS A 309 0.69 24.07 2.32
CA HIS A 309 0.91 24.01 3.78
C HIS A 309 0.22 25.11 4.59
N THR A 310 -0.35 26.14 3.94
CA THR A 310 -0.90 27.31 4.66
C THR A 310 -2.36 27.16 5.07
N VAL A 311 -3.06 26.11 4.63
CA VAL A 311 -4.49 25.92 4.95
C VAL A 311 -4.73 25.03 6.20
N HIS A 312 -3.71 24.34 6.71
CA HIS A 312 -3.91 23.35 7.80
C HIS A 312 -3.59 23.85 9.23
N THR A 313 -3.31 25.14 9.45
CA THR A 313 -2.97 25.65 10.81
C THR A 313 -3.98 26.60 11.43
N ALA A 314 -5.19 26.70 10.89
CA ALA A 314 -6.25 27.53 11.47
C ALA A 314 -7.51 26.70 11.74
N SER A 315 -7.47 25.82 12.75
CA SER A 315 -8.62 25.42 13.58
C SER A 315 -8.10 24.59 14.76
N VAL A 316 -8.06 25.22 15.90
CA VAL A 316 -7.98 24.60 17.25
C VAL A 316 -9.31 23.99 17.59
#